data_f5343efd25b7750c8224485388683b4a
#
_entry.id   f5343efd25b7750c8224485388683b4a
#
_cell.length_a   1.000
_cell.length_b   1.000
_cell.length_c   1.000
_cell.angle_alpha   90.00
_cell.angle_beta   90.00
_cell.angle_gamma   90.00
#
_symmetry.space_group_name_H-M   'P 1'
#
loop_
_entity.id
_entity.type
_entity.pdbx_description
1 polymer ?
#
loop_
_entity_poly.entity_id
_entity_poly.type
_entity_poly.pdbx_seq_one_letter_code
_entity_poly.pdbx_strand_id
1 'polypeptide(L)'
;MRIRTCAAFLLLASIDGSAQVPPPADVDPVVARIVASVDEPRVAAIVKSLADFGTRQLYSDTTSATYGIGAAREWIRQQFVAAGPRLQVSFDTYQVAAQGGRLPRDVELRNVVAVLPGKSPRRIYVTGHYDSVARRTDGQGGTTGFDWTRADNDAPGANDDGSGTTVVLEAARVLAASGVDFDATLVFVAFAGEEQGLVGATLHVSRAKQEGWRIDAVLNNDIVGGSHGGAGVSDAGQVRIFSEGPEDSPSRQIARYVRRQAARYQPGHAVTLVARADRFGRGGDHTPFNQQGIAAVRLSEARENYARQHSVDDTPEGVDAAYLTRNVRVNVAALASLALAPSAPRVTDDDGVPRLTRGASGYDAQLAWAPVAGAAGYRVFWRHAWVPDWEHEVTVGSVTEATLPGVSIDDVVVGVAAVGPTGHESLTSVYVMPERKLKEIRTR
;
A
#
# COMPACT_ATOMS: atom_id res chain seq x y z
N MET A 1 20.32 45.43 -52.76
CA MET A 1 19.31 44.87 -51.82
C MET A 1 19.84 43.53 -51.34
N ARG A 2 20.46 43.49 -50.12
CA ARG A 2 21.11 42.28 -49.59
C ARG A 2 20.15 41.60 -48.61
N ILE A 3 19.71 40.44 -48.98
CA ILE A 3 18.88 39.59 -48.11
C ILE A 3 19.80 38.87 -47.15
N ARG A 4 19.61 39.14 -45.84
CA ARG A 4 20.27 38.39 -44.74
C ARG A 4 19.39 37.23 -44.33
N THR A 5 19.86 36.03 -44.64
CA THR A 5 19.26 34.77 -44.15
C THR A 5 19.75 34.52 -42.71
N CYS A 6 18.84 34.58 -41.76
CA CYS A 6 19.12 34.12 -40.40
C CYS A 6 18.95 32.59 -40.40
N ALA A 7 20.04 31.86 -40.21
CA ALA A 7 20.00 30.45 -39.91
C ALA A 7 19.79 30.28 -38.40
N ALA A 8 18.64 29.69 -38.01
CA ALA A 8 18.41 29.26 -36.68
C ALA A 8 19.09 27.88 -36.47
N PHE A 9 20.11 27.85 -35.64
CA PHE A 9 20.72 26.59 -35.16
C PHE A 9 19.81 25.96 -34.12
N LEU A 10 19.13 24.88 -34.50
CA LEU A 10 18.53 23.95 -33.57
C LEU A 10 19.66 23.09 -32.96
N LEU A 11 19.93 23.28 -31.66
CA LEU A 11 20.76 22.36 -30.89
C LEU A 11 19.95 21.06 -30.70
N LEU A 12 20.25 20.06 -31.50
CA LEU A 12 19.89 18.67 -31.24
C LEU A 12 20.80 18.14 -30.15
N ALA A 13 20.31 18.08 -28.90
CA ALA A 13 20.94 17.31 -27.85
C ALA A 13 20.65 15.84 -28.13
N SER A 14 21.64 15.10 -28.59
CA SER A 14 21.61 13.64 -28.65
C SER A 14 21.56 13.07 -27.23
N ILE A 15 20.47 12.43 -26.85
CA ILE A 15 20.34 11.72 -25.61
C ILE A 15 20.93 10.33 -25.83
N ASP A 16 22.18 10.13 -25.41
CA ASP A 16 22.79 8.80 -25.32
C ASP A 16 22.04 7.95 -24.26
N GLY A 17 21.46 6.84 -24.74
CA GLY A 17 20.65 5.93 -23.93
C GLY A 17 21.47 5.02 -23.02
N SER A 18 22.11 5.58 -21.99
CA SER A 18 22.53 4.80 -20.83
C SER A 18 21.52 5.08 -19.70
N ALA A 19 20.86 4.04 -19.21
CA ALA A 19 19.93 4.12 -18.07
C ALA A 19 20.66 4.62 -16.83
N GLN A 20 20.77 5.94 -16.68
CA GLN A 20 21.20 6.55 -15.42
C GLN A 20 20.00 6.51 -14.47
N VAL A 21 20.19 5.81 -13.36
CA VAL A 21 19.30 5.98 -12.19
C VAL A 21 19.30 7.47 -11.88
N PRO A 22 18.16 8.18 -11.95
CA PRO A 22 18.13 9.60 -11.65
C PRO A 22 18.64 9.84 -10.24
N PRO A 23 19.39 10.95 -10.00
CA PRO A 23 19.80 11.30 -8.65
C PRO A 23 18.58 11.35 -7.74
N PRO A 24 18.72 10.98 -6.45
CA PRO A 24 17.61 11.07 -5.50
C PRO A 24 17.07 12.51 -5.59
N ALA A 25 15.81 12.65 -6.01
CA ALA A 25 15.13 13.92 -5.94
C ALA A 25 15.18 14.42 -4.50
N ASP A 26 15.27 15.72 -4.30
CA ASP A 26 15.43 16.35 -2.99
C ASP A 26 14.54 15.71 -1.94
N VAL A 27 15.17 15.21 -0.89
CA VAL A 27 14.50 14.60 0.27
C VAL A 27 13.78 15.72 1.01
N ASP A 28 12.46 15.67 1.08
CA ASP A 28 11.70 16.63 1.88
C ASP A 28 12.08 16.47 3.37
N PRO A 29 12.57 17.54 4.03
CA PRO A 29 13.04 17.46 5.42
C PRO A 29 11.90 17.15 6.41
N VAL A 30 10.66 17.47 6.08
CA VAL A 30 9.49 17.15 6.92
C VAL A 30 9.23 15.67 6.90
N VAL A 31 9.16 15.05 5.72
CA VAL A 31 8.98 13.60 5.57
C VAL A 31 10.17 12.85 6.18
N ALA A 32 11.41 13.30 5.92
CA ALA A 32 12.60 12.69 6.49
C ALA A 32 12.58 12.66 8.03
N ARG A 33 12.16 13.75 8.65
CA ARG A 33 12.00 13.84 10.11
C ARG A 33 10.93 12.90 10.63
N ILE A 34 9.78 12.78 9.95
CA ILE A 34 8.72 11.84 10.32
C ILE A 34 9.23 10.40 10.24
N VAL A 35 9.90 10.03 9.16
CA VAL A 35 10.49 8.70 8.97
C VAL A 35 11.55 8.40 10.04
N ALA A 36 12.38 9.37 10.38
CA ALA A 36 13.40 9.24 11.42
C ALA A 36 12.82 9.08 12.84
N SER A 37 11.57 9.49 13.07
CA SER A 37 10.89 9.37 14.38
C SER A 37 10.31 7.97 14.64
N VAL A 38 10.43 7.04 13.71
CA VAL A 38 10.10 5.62 13.91
C VAL A 38 11.13 5.00 14.84
N ASP A 39 10.65 4.45 15.97
CA ASP A 39 11.47 3.99 17.08
C ASP A 39 11.53 2.45 17.14
N GLU A 40 12.72 1.87 16.92
CA GLU A 40 12.91 0.42 16.91
C GLU A 40 12.58 -0.27 18.25
N PRO A 41 13.01 0.24 19.44
CA PRO A 41 12.58 -0.32 20.71
C PRO A 41 11.06 -0.38 20.87
N ARG A 42 10.35 0.65 20.41
CA ARG A 42 8.88 0.66 20.43
C ARG A 42 8.27 -0.35 19.46
N VAL A 43 8.81 -0.48 18.27
CA VAL A 43 8.40 -1.51 17.28
C VAL A 43 8.50 -2.90 17.91
N ALA A 44 9.63 -3.23 18.55
CA ALA A 44 9.81 -4.51 19.24
C ALA A 44 8.81 -4.69 20.40
N ALA A 45 8.57 -3.63 21.20
CA ALA A 45 7.64 -3.67 22.32
C ALA A 45 6.19 -3.89 21.88
N ILE A 46 5.75 -3.33 20.74
CA ILE A 46 4.41 -3.53 20.19
C ILE A 46 4.21 -5.00 19.80
N VAL A 47 5.16 -5.58 19.04
CA VAL A 47 5.12 -7.00 18.66
C VAL A 47 5.02 -7.90 19.89
N LYS A 48 5.86 -7.64 20.89
CA LYS A 48 5.82 -8.41 22.14
C LYS A 48 4.47 -8.28 22.85
N SER A 49 3.93 -7.07 22.97
CA SER A 49 2.64 -6.85 23.63
C SER A 49 1.50 -7.57 22.92
N LEU A 50 1.50 -7.60 21.58
CA LEU A 50 0.50 -8.34 20.81
C LEU A 50 0.60 -9.85 21.02
N ALA A 51 1.81 -10.40 21.07
CA ALA A 51 2.04 -11.81 21.34
C ALA A 51 1.68 -12.21 22.79
N ASP A 52 1.93 -11.33 23.74
CA ASP A 52 1.66 -11.56 25.20
C ASP A 52 0.16 -11.76 25.50
N PHE A 53 -0.77 -11.43 24.60
CA PHE A 53 -2.19 -11.79 24.74
C PHE A 53 -2.45 -13.30 24.55
N GLY A 54 -1.43 -14.10 24.28
CA GLY A 54 -1.47 -15.55 24.17
C GLY A 54 -2.17 -16.06 22.90
N THR A 55 -3.37 -15.59 22.64
CA THR A 55 -4.10 -15.80 21.37
C THR A 55 -4.92 -14.57 21.05
N ARG A 56 -5.08 -14.30 19.75
CA ARG A 56 -6.00 -13.28 19.23
C ARG A 56 -6.99 -13.87 18.25
N GLN A 57 -7.22 -15.19 18.36
CA GLN A 57 -8.19 -15.89 17.53
C GLN A 57 -9.58 -15.26 17.69
N LEU A 58 -10.33 -15.10 16.58
CA LEU A 58 -11.59 -14.34 16.52
C LEU A 58 -12.61 -14.76 17.59
N TYR A 59 -12.62 -16.02 18.00
CA TYR A 59 -13.54 -16.59 18.99
C TYR A 59 -12.94 -16.72 20.40
N SER A 60 -11.74 -16.17 20.62
CA SER A 60 -11.10 -16.19 21.95
C SER A 60 -11.79 -15.25 22.92
N ASP A 61 -11.30 -15.19 24.17
CA ASP A 61 -11.90 -14.41 25.24
C ASP A 61 -12.03 -12.92 24.86
N THR A 62 -13.21 -12.38 25.09
CA THR A 62 -13.54 -10.97 24.85
C THR A 62 -13.73 -10.16 26.14
N THR A 63 -13.60 -10.79 27.31
CA THR A 63 -13.88 -10.21 28.64
C THR A 63 -12.62 -10.03 29.49
N SER A 64 -11.59 -10.83 29.28
CA SER A 64 -10.30 -10.68 29.95
C SER A 64 -9.64 -9.36 29.59
N ALA A 65 -8.94 -8.76 30.55
CA ALA A 65 -8.14 -7.55 30.34
C ALA A 65 -6.72 -7.85 29.79
N THR A 66 -6.27 -9.12 29.86
CA THR A 66 -4.87 -9.48 29.56
C THR A 66 -4.72 -10.65 28.59
N TYR A 67 -5.81 -11.26 28.14
CA TYR A 67 -5.80 -12.45 27.31
C TYR A 67 -6.88 -12.39 26.23
N GLY A 68 -6.59 -12.92 25.05
CA GLY A 68 -7.56 -13.07 23.97
C GLY A 68 -7.77 -11.80 23.14
N ILE A 69 -8.64 -11.95 22.13
CA ILE A 69 -8.90 -10.90 21.14
C ILE A 69 -9.53 -9.64 21.76
N GLY A 70 -10.30 -9.79 22.86
CA GLY A 70 -10.92 -8.66 23.55
C GLY A 70 -9.89 -7.72 24.16
N ALA A 71 -8.89 -8.29 24.88
CA ALA A 71 -7.79 -7.54 25.45
C ALA A 71 -6.94 -6.88 24.36
N ALA A 72 -6.62 -7.61 23.29
CA ALA A 72 -5.81 -7.09 22.18
C ALA A 72 -6.46 -5.88 21.50
N ARG A 73 -7.75 -5.98 21.13
CA ARG A 73 -8.44 -4.87 20.44
C ARG A 73 -8.56 -3.62 21.30
N GLU A 74 -8.79 -3.79 22.59
CA GLU A 74 -8.87 -2.66 23.51
C GLU A 74 -7.48 -2.02 23.71
N TRP A 75 -6.43 -2.82 23.81
CA TRP A 75 -5.07 -2.33 23.88
C TRP A 75 -4.68 -1.55 22.61
N ILE A 76 -4.99 -2.06 21.40
CA ILE A 76 -4.77 -1.37 20.12
C ILE A 76 -5.49 -0.03 20.11
N ARG A 77 -6.77 0.00 20.53
CA ARG A 77 -7.53 1.25 20.64
C ARG A 77 -6.84 2.25 21.56
N GLN A 78 -6.32 1.80 22.71
CA GLN A 78 -5.59 2.64 23.64
C GLN A 78 -4.28 3.16 23.06
N GLN A 79 -3.55 2.35 22.27
CA GLN A 79 -2.35 2.81 21.58
C GLN A 79 -2.67 3.95 20.57
N PHE A 80 -3.77 3.84 19.83
CA PHE A 80 -4.21 4.93 18.96
C PHE A 80 -4.61 6.18 19.73
N VAL A 81 -5.34 6.06 20.83
CA VAL A 81 -5.71 7.20 21.68
C VAL A 81 -4.46 7.87 22.27
N ALA A 82 -3.49 7.08 22.73
CA ALA A 82 -2.24 7.58 23.28
C ALA A 82 -1.33 8.25 22.24
N ALA A 83 -1.51 7.95 20.95
CA ALA A 83 -0.76 8.59 19.87
C ALA A 83 -1.12 10.07 19.66
N GLY A 84 -2.23 10.54 20.22
CA GLY A 84 -2.54 11.96 20.34
C GLY A 84 -3.97 12.34 19.94
N PRO A 85 -4.39 13.56 20.31
CA PRO A 85 -5.78 14.00 20.17
C PRO A 85 -6.19 14.30 18.71
N ARG A 86 -5.25 14.30 17.78
CA ARG A 86 -5.56 14.47 16.34
C ARG A 86 -6.21 13.23 15.73
N LEU A 87 -6.06 12.06 16.36
CA LEU A 87 -6.65 10.82 15.88
C LEU A 87 -8.09 10.67 16.37
N GLN A 88 -8.98 10.41 15.44
CA GLN A 88 -10.36 9.99 15.72
C GLN A 88 -10.39 8.48 15.78
N VAL A 89 -10.52 7.91 16.98
CA VAL A 89 -10.42 6.47 17.21
C VAL A 89 -11.78 5.86 17.46
N SER A 90 -12.10 4.77 16.78
CA SER A 90 -13.38 4.06 16.91
C SER A 90 -13.22 2.57 16.66
N PHE A 91 -14.23 1.80 17.08
CA PHE A 91 -14.45 0.46 16.57
C PHE A 91 -15.40 0.51 15.38
N ASP A 92 -15.06 -0.23 14.34
CA ASP A 92 -15.95 -0.55 13.24
C ASP A 92 -16.53 -1.94 13.52
N THR A 93 -17.78 -1.97 14.02
CA THR A 93 -18.38 -3.14 14.67
C THR A 93 -19.44 -3.79 13.78
N TYR A 94 -19.38 -5.11 13.68
CA TYR A 94 -20.29 -5.91 12.87
C TYR A 94 -20.80 -7.13 13.65
N GLN A 95 -22.08 -7.47 13.46
CA GLN A 95 -22.66 -8.75 13.89
C GLN A 95 -22.59 -9.71 12.73
N VAL A 96 -21.75 -10.74 12.84
CA VAL A 96 -21.49 -11.72 11.79
C VAL A 96 -22.18 -13.02 12.15
N ALA A 97 -23.14 -13.46 11.32
CA ALA A 97 -23.81 -14.73 11.50
C ALA A 97 -22.91 -15.92 11.15
N ALA A 98 -23.17 -17.05 11.79
CA ALA A 98 -22.51 -18.31 11.45
C ALA A 98 -22.71 -18.69 9.97
N GLN A 99 -21.64 -19.17 9.34
CA GLN A 99 -21.66 -19.65 7.94
C GLN A 99 -21.07 -21.06 7.81
N GLY A 100 -20.73 -21.70 8.93
CA GLY A 100 -19.98 -22.94 8.95
C GLY A 100 -18.50 -22.76 8.61
N GLY A 101 -17.74 -23.84 8.52
CA GLY A 101 -16.32 -23.80 8.19
C GLY A 101 -15.52 -22.92 9.16
N ARG A 102 -14.95 -21.82 8.66
CA ARG A 102 -14.15 -20.88 9.45
C ARG A 102 -15.01 -19.95 10.34
N LEU A 103 -16.31 -19.87 10.10
CA LEU A 103 -17.30 -19.10 10.87
C LEU A 103 -18.33 -20.04 11.48
N PRO A 104 -17.98 -20.86 12.49
CA PRO A 104 -18.83 -21.92 13.02
C PRO A 104 -19.99 -21.42 13.90
N ARG A 105 -19.93 -20.20 14.40
CA ARG A 105 -20.96 -19.57 15.24
C ARG A 105 -21.01 -18.07 15.01
N ASP A 106 -22.11 -17.44 15.45
CA ASP A 106 -22.24 -15.98 15.43
C ASP A 106 -21.12 -15.30 16.23
N VAL A 107 -20.67 -14.14 15.75
CA VAL A 107 -19.62 -13.36 16.42
C VAL A 107 -19.80 -11.88 16.22
N GLU A 108 -19.52 -11.11 17.26
CA GLU A 108 -19.30 -9.68 17.14
C GLU A 108 -17.85 -9.42 16.75
N LEU A 109 -17.66 -8.95 15.52
CA LEU A 109 -16.36 -8.58 14.97
C LEU A 109 -16.15 -7.07 15.12
N ARG A 110 -14.96 -6.66 15.54
CA ARG A 110 -14.58 -5.25 15.67
C ARG A 110 -13.23 -4.98 15.03
N ASN A 111 -13.22 -4.24 13.93
CA ASN A 111 -11.99 -3.62 13.46
C ASN A 111 -11.66 -2.42 14.35
N VAL A 112 -10.38 -2.15 14.55
CA VAL A 112 -9.95 -0.95 15.28
C VAL A 112 -9.47 0.09 14.28
N VAL A 113 -10.12 1.24 14.25
CA VAL A 113 -9.91 2.28 13.25
C VAL A 113 -9.45 3.58 13.91
N ALA A 114 -8.40 4.18 13.36
CA ALA A 114 -7.99 5.53 13.70
C ALA A 114 -7.92 6.37 12.43
N VAL A 115 -8.47 7.58 12.47
CA VAL A 115 -8.50 8.52 11.35
C VAL A 115 -7.74 9.78 11.75
N LEU A 116 -6.74 10.16 10.96
CA LEU A 116 -6.09 11.45 11.01
C LEU A 116 -6.68 12.32 9.89
N PRO A 117 -7.58 13.26 10.21
CA PRO A 117 -8.24 14.06 9.20
C PRO A 117 -7.27 14.92 8.40
N GLY A 118 -7.43 14.92 7.09
CA GLY A 118 -6.76 15.83 6.16
C GLY A 118 -7.65 16.98 5.75
N LYS A 119 -7.13 17.85 4.86
CA LYS A 119 -7.86 18.99 4.30
C LYS A 119 -8.89 18.58 3.25
N SER A 120 -8.70 17.43 2.62
CA SER A 120 -9.57 16.89 1.58
C SER A 120 -10.21 15.57 2.02
N PRO A 121 -11.33 15.17 1.38
CA PRO A 121 -12.00 13.90 1.70
C PRO A 121 -11.29 12.67 1.11
N ARG A 122 -10.16 12.84 0.40
CA ARG A 122 -9.34 11.73 -0.12
C ARG A 122 -8.79 10.92 1.04
N ARG A 123 -8.82 9.61 0.95
CA ARG A 123 -8.35 8.71 1.99
C ARG A 123 -7.18 7.86 1.51
N ILE A 124 -6.17 7.72 2.35
CA ILE A 124 -5.04 6.82 2.15
C ILE A 124 -4.98 5.91 3.37
N TYR A 125 -4.98 4.61 3.12
CA TYR A 125 -5.04 3.58 4.15
C TYR A 125 -3.70 2.91 4.37
N VAL A 126 -3.42 2.60 5.63
CA VAL A 126 -2.45 1.58 6.02
C VAL A 126 -3.17 0.56 6.90
N THR A 127 -3.01 -0.72 6.58
CA THR A 127 -3.76 -1.80 7.21
C THR A 127 -2.88 -2.98 7.57
N GLY A 128 -3.32 -3.77 8.53
CA GLY A 128 -2.85 -5.08 8.93
C GLY A 128 -3.95 -5.74 9.73
N HIS A 129 -3.83 -7.03 10.07
CA HIS A 129 -4.82 -7.69 10.90
C HIS A 129 -4.27 -8.00 12.29
N TYR A 130 -5.14 -7.93 13.29
CA TYR A 130 -4.71 -8.19 14.66
C TYR A 130 -5.16 -9.55 15.20
N ASP A 131 -6.07 -10.23 14.52
CA ASP A 131 -6.39 -11.62 14.85
C ASP A 131 -5.23 -12.55 14.49
N SER A 132 -5.18 -13.70 15.14
CA SER A 132 -4.14 -14.71 14.94
C SER A 132 -4.74 -16.10 15.01
N VAL A 133 -4.06 -17.07 14.41
CA VAL A 133 -4.47 -18.47 14.43
C VAL A 133 -3.25 -19.38 14.51
N ALA A 134 -3.40 -20.53 15.15
CA ALA A 134 -2.40 -21.59 15.12
C ALA A 134 -3.04 -22.95 14.83
N ARG A 135 -2.33 -23.79 14.07
CA ARG A 135 -2.69 -25.18 13.88
C ARG A 135 -2.56 -25.91 15.21
N ARG A 136 -3.48 -26.82 15.47
CA ARG A 136 -3.36 -27.70 16.64
C ARG A 136 -2.30 -28.77 16.42
N THR A 137 -1.59 -29.09 17.48
CA THR A 137 -0.64 -30.20 17.50
C THR A 137 -1.33 -31.49 17.97
N ASP A 138 -0.87 -32.63 17.48
CA ASP A 138 -1.35 -33.96 17.91
C ASP A 138 -0.65 -34.48 19.18
N GLY A 139 0.23 -33.65 19.79
CA GLY A 139 1.02 -34.05 20.95
C GLY A 139 2.21 -34.96 20.63
N GLN A 140 2.40 -35.36 19.37
CA GLN A 140 3.50 -36.19 18.88
C GLN A 140 4.42 -35.43 17.88
N GLY A 141 4.26 -34.11 17.81
CA GLY A 141 5.02 -33.25 16.90
C GLY A 141 4.41 -33.07 15.50
N GLY A 142 3.24 -33.69 15.24
CA GLY A 142 2.44 -33.44 14.05
C GLY A 142 1.38 -32.35 14.27
N THR A 143 0.78 -31.87 13.17
CA THR A 143 -0.33 -30.88 13.23
C THR A 143 -1.61 -31.48 12.70
N THR A 144 -2.74 -31.22 13.37
CA THR A 144 -4.08 -31.70 13.00
C THR A 144 -4.89 -30.68 12.18
N GLY A 145 -4.27 -29.58 11.76
CA GLY A 145 -4.95 -28.49 11.06
C GLY A 145 -5.58 -27.47 12.00
N PHE A 146 -6.55 -26.70 11.48
CA PHE A 146 -7.24 -25.67 12.24
C PHE A 146 -8.53 -26.22 12.85
N ASP A 147 -8.78 -25.91 14.12
CA ASP A 147 -10.06 -26.13 14.76
C ASP A 147 -10.75 -24.79 14.99
N TRP A 148 -11.60 -24.39 14.09
CA TRP A 148 -12.31 -23.10 14.12
C TRP A 148 -13.41 -23.04 15.19
N THR A 149 -13.76 -24.17 15.82
CA THR A 149 -14.77 -24.22 16.90
C THR A 149 -14.17 -23.87 18.27
N ARG A 150 -12.86 -23.99 18.41
CA ARG A 150 -12.12 -23.77 19.65
C ARG A 150 -11.09 -22.66 19.47
N ALA A 151 -10.99 -21.82 20.50
CA ALA A 151 -10.13 -20.64 20.52
C ALA A 151 -9.26 -20.56 21.78
N ASP A 152 -8.95 -21.72 22.35
CA ASP A 152 -8.23 -21.89 23.63
C ASP A 152 -6.78 -22.34 23.45
N ASN A 153 -6.28 -22.44 22.22
CA ASN A 153 -4.88 -22.74 21.93
C ASN A 153 -4.06 -21.45 21.79
N ASP A 154 -2.82 -21.54 22.21
CA ASP A 154 -1.86 -20.45 22.00
C ASP A 154 -1.68 -20.18 20.51
N ALA A 155 -1.77 -18.93 20.15
CA ALA A 155 -1.54 -18.39 18.80
C ALA A 155 -0.91 -17.00 18.93
N PRO A 156 0.38 -16.92 19.28
CA PRO A 156 1.03 -15.64 19.54
C PRO A 156 0.98 -14.69 18.35
N GLY A 157 1.10 -15.24 17.12
CA GLY A 157 0.97 -14.47 15.89
C GLY A 157 1.86 -13.22 15.86
N ALA A 158 3.11 -13.35 16.30
CA ALA A 158 4.01 -12.22 16.43
C ALA A 158 4.37 -11.61 15.08
N ASN A 159 4.56 -12.46 14.08
CA ASN A 159 4.79 -12.05 12.70
C ASN A 159 3.51 -12.04 11.88
N ASP A 160 2.64 -13.03 12.04
CA ASP A 160 1.35 -13.16 11.37
C ASP A 160 0.17 -12.86 12.33
N ASP A 161 -0.43 -11.65 12.47
CA ASP A 161 0.08 -10.44 11.84
C ASP A 161 0.30 -9.33 12.89
N GLY A 162 0.99 -9.70 13.98
CA GLY A 162 1.49 -8.72 14.96
C GLY A 162 2.45 -7.72 14.30
N SER A 163 3.19 -8.15 13.27
CA SER A 163 4.13 -7.30 12.55
C SER A 163 3.41 -6.23 11.73
N GLY A 164 2.37 -6.57 10.96
CA GLY A 164 1.60 -5.59 10.20
C GLY A 164 0.78 -4.68 11.10
N THR A 165 0.16 -5.21 12.16
CA THR A 165 -0.49 -4.38 13.19
C THR A 165 0.50 -3.38 13.80
N THR A 166 1.77 -3.76 14.00
CA THR A 166 2.83 -2.85 14.47
C THR A 166 3.09 -1.72 13.47
N VAL A 167 3.13 -2.02 12.17
CA VAL A 167 3.25 -0.97 11.12
C VAL A 167 2.11 0.03 11.24
N VAL A 168 0.88 -0.45 11.40
CA VAL A 168 -0.32 0.41 11.52
C VAL A 168 -0.23 1.33 12.73
N LEU A 169 0.12 0.79 13.90
CA LEU A 169 0.21 1.54 15.16
C LEU A 169 1.33 2.58 15.15
N GLU A 170 2.51 2.19 14.69
CA GLU A 170 3.67 3.09 14.69
C GLU A 170 3.54 4.18 13.61
N ALA A 171 2.99 3.85 12.43
CA ALA A 171 2.68 4.85 11.41
C ALA A 171 1.66 5.88 11.94
N ALA A 172 0.60 5.43 12.60
CA ALA A 172 -0.39 6.33 13.21
C ALA A 172 0.26 7.29 14.21
N ARG A 173 1.13 6.77 15.09
CA ARG A 173 1.83 7.56 16.10
C ARG A 173 2.71 8.65 15.48
N VAL A 174 3.61 8.29 14.57
CA VAL A 174 4.59 9.25 14.04
C VAL A 174 3.92 10.30 13.15
N LEU A 175 2.89 9.91 12.37
CA LEU A 175 2.16 10.82 11.50
C LEU A 175 1.27 11.77 12.32
N ALA A 176 0.58 11.30 13.35
CA ALA A 176 -0.22 12.16 14.22
C ALA A 176 0.65 13.12 15.03
N ALA A 177 1.79 12.66 15.57
CA ALA A 177 2.72 13.46 16.35
C ALA A 177 3.51 14.48 15.50
N SER A 178 3.55 14.32 14.17
CA SER A 178 4.32 15.19 13.28
C SER A 178 3.89 16.65 13.28
N GLY A 179 2.66 16.94 13.69
CA GLY A 179 2.05 18.28 13.60
C GLY A 179 1.73 18.74 12.17
N VAL A 180 1.96 17.90 11.17
CA VAL A 180 1.75 18.24 9.76
C VAL A 180 0.25 18.20 9.42
N ASP A 181 -0.22 19.22 8.71
CA ASP A 181 -1.58 19.27 8.16
C ASP A 181 -1.57 18.70 6.73
N PHE A 182 -1.85 17.40 6.66
CA PHE A 182 -1.90 16.67 5.40
C PHE A 182 -3.07 17.13 4.51
N ASP A 183 -2.93 16.98 3.20
CA ASP A 183 -4.04 17.21 2.27
C ASP A 183 -5.02 16.03 2.32
N ALA A 184 -4.54 14.80 2.17
CA ALA A 184 -5.39 13.63 2.28
C ALA A 184 -5.58 13.19 3.74
N THR A 185 -6.75 12.62 4.03
CA THR A 185 -7.04 11.93 5.29
C THR A 185 -6.30 10.60 5.35
N LEU A 186 -5.57 10.36 6.44
CA LEU A 186 -4.90 9.08 6.68
C LEU A 186 -5.79 8.18 7.56
N VAL A 187 -5.94 6.93 7.17
CA VAL A 187 -6.77 5.94 7.87
C VAL A 187 -5.92 4.74 8.23
N PHE A 188 -5.90 4.40 9.50
CA PHE A 188 -5.16 3.31 10.11
C PHE A 188 -6.14 2.25 10.58
N VAL A 189 -6.03 1.03 10.08
CA VAL A 189 -6.98 -0.03 10.40
C VAL A 189 -6.25 -1.30 10.82
N ALA A 190 -6.55 -1.78 12.03
CA ALA A 190 -6.25 -3.14 12.44
C ALA A 190 -7.53 -3.97 12.25
N PHE A 191 -7.52 -4.84 11.23
CA PHE A 191 -8.66 -5.69 10.89
C PHE A 191 -8.78 -6.89 11.82
N ALA A 192 -10.00 -7.40 11.97
CA ALA A 192 -10.31 -8.65 12.65
C ALA A 192 -10.88 -9.65 11.67
N GLY A 193 -10.63 -10.94 11.91
CA GLY A 193 -11.21 -12.02 11.11
C GLY A 193 -10.60 -12.13 9.71
N GLU A 194 -9.36 -11.75 9.53
CA GLU A 194 -8.58 -12.06 8.33
C GLU A 194 -8.48 -13.57 8.15
N GLU A 195 -8.07 -14.24 9.20
CA GLU A 195 -7.85 -15.69 9.26
C GLU A 195 -9.13 -16.50 9.00
N GLN A 196 -10.28 -15.90 9.30
CA GLN A 196 -11.59 -16.48 8.99
C GLN A 196 -12.05 -16.22 7.56
N GLY A 197 -11.23 -15.56 6.74
CA GLY A 197 -11.50 -15.31 5.32
C GLY A 197 -11.78 -13.83 5.01
N LEU A 198 -10.94 -12.94 5.52
CA LEU A 198 -10.94 -11.49 5.21
C LEU A 198 -12.25 -10.79 5.65
N VAL A 199 -12.88 -11.28 6.73
CA VAL A 199 -14.25 -10.88 7.10
C VAL A 199 -14.30 -9.38 7.43
N GLY A 200 -13.39 -8.91 8.29
CA GLY A 200 -13.37 -7.53 8.74
C GLY A 200 -13.09 -6.53 7.61
N ALA A 201 -12.13 -6.85 6.75
CA ALA A 201 -11.83 -6.04 5.57
C ALA A 201 -12.98 -6.03 4.56
N THR A 202 -13.63 -7.18 4.31
CA THR A 202 -14.78 -7.29 3.40
C THR A 202 -15.95 -6.41 3.85
N LEU A 203 -16.29 -6.43 5.13
CA LEU A 203 -17.37 -5.65 5.69
C LEU A 203 -17.04 -4.14 5.68
N HIS A 204 -15.80 -3.79 6.04
CA HIS A 204 -15.33 -2.39 6.01
C HIS A 204 -15.38 -1.80 4.60
N VAL A 205 -14.90 -2.54 3.60
CA VAL A 205 -14.88 -2.11 2.20
C VAL A 205 -16.31 -1.98 1.65
N SER A 206 -17.20 -2.91 2.02
CA SER A 206 -18.61 -2.83 1.64
C SER A 206 -19.27 -1.55 2.18
N ARG A 207 -18.99 -1.21 3.44
CA ARG A 207 -19.42 0.05 4.06
C ARG A 207 -18.81 1.26 3.35
N ALA A 208 -17.51 1.25 3.10
CA ALA A 208 -16.81 2.33 2.42
C ALA A 208 -17.45 2.65 1.06
N LYS A 209 -17.84 1.61 0.32
CA LYS A 209 -18.52 1.75 -0.96
C LYS A 209 -19.94 2.32 -0.82
N GLN A 210 -20.70 1.84 0.16
CA GLN A 210 -22.06 2.33 0.44
C GLN A 210 -22.05 3.81 0.85
N GLU A 211 -21.06 4.23 1.63
CA GLU A 211 -20.90 5.62 2.09
C GLU A 211 -20.15 6.50 1.07
N GLY A 212 -19.73 5.95 -0.07
CA GLY A 212 -19.07 6.70 -1.14
C GLY A 212 -17.70 7.27 -0.76
N TRP A 213 -16.94 6.58 0.10
CA TRP A 213 -15.60 7.03 0.50
C TRP A 213 -14.63 7.02 -0.67
N ARG A 214 -13.95 8.13 -0.84
CA ARG A 214 -12.89 8.24 -1.84
C ARG A 214 -11.59 7.72 -1.27
N ILE A 215 -11.21 6.50 -1.66
CA ILE A 215 -9.98 5.85 -1.23
C ILE A 215 -9.01 5.84 -2.42
N ASP A 216 -7.90 6.56 -2.30
CA ASP A 216 -6.90 6.72 -3.35
C ASP A 216 -5.84 5.59 -3.31
N ALA A 217 -5.53 5.06 -2.12
CA ALA A 217 -4.54 3.99 -1.95
C ALA A 217 -4.75 3.21 -0.64
N VAL A 218 -4.43 1.92 -0.68
CA VAL A 218 -4.39 1.03 0.49
C VAL A 218 -3.06 0.29 0.53
N LEU A 219 -2.32 0.43 1.63
CA LEU A 219 -1.08 -0.27 1.92
C LEU A 219 -1.36 -1.32 3.00
N ASN A 220 -1.59 -2.55 2.60
CA ASN A 220 -1.79 -3.67 3.52
C ASN A 220 -0.43 -4.28 3.88
N ASN A 221 -0.19 -4.46 5.17
CA ASN A 221 1.02 -5.08 5.70
C ASN A 221 0.62 -6.38 6.39
N ASP A 222 1.22 -7.48 5.96
CA ASP A 222 0.88 -8.78 6.49
C ASP A 222 2.09 -9.70 6.32
N ILE A 223 2.64 -10.17 7.46
CA ILE A 223 3.91 -10.88 7.56
C ILE A 223 5.07 -10.00 7.04
N VAL A 224 5.43 -8.98 7.81
CA VAL A 224 6.47 -8.00 7.42
C VAL A 224 7.61 -7.91 8.44
N GLY A 225 7.69 -8.83 9.40
CA GLY A 225 8.61 -8.75 10.53
C GLY A 225 9.83 -9.67 10.45
N GLY A 226 9.79 -10.75 9.66
CA GLY A 226 10.86 -11.75 9.62
C GLY A 226 11.92 -11.47 8.55
N SER A 227 13.19 -11.50 8.91
CA SER A 227 14.32 -11.45 7.96
C SER A 227 14.91 -12.83 7.67
N HIS A 228 14.45 -13.87 8.38
CA HIS A 228 14.93 -15.24 8.30
C HIS A 228 13.80 -16.18 7.87
N GLY A 229 13.86 -16.64 6.64
CA GLY A 229 12.97 -17.66 6.11
C GLY A 229 13.35 -19.06 6.56
N GLY A 230 12.56 -20.05 6.14
CA GLY A 230 12.88 -21.46 6.36
C GLY A 230 14.14 -21.88 5.62
N ALA A 231 14.69 -23.06 6.00
CA ALA A 231 15.87 -23.67 5.37
C ALA A 231 17.15 -22.81 5.38
N GLY A 232 17.31 -21.93 6.37
CA GLY A 232 18.52 -21.11 6.55
C GLY A 232 18.65 -19.95 5.55
N VAL A 233 17.61 -19.63 4.80
CA VAL A 233 17.61 -18.48 3.88
C VAL A 233 17.28 -17.22 4.69
N SER A 234 18.08 -16.17 4.52
CA SER A 234 17.80 -14.87 5.14
C SER A 234 17.90 -13.75 4.12
N ASP A 235 17.09 -12.72 4.29
CA ASP A 235 17.13 -11.51 3.48
C ASP A 235 16.52 -10.34 4.27
N ALA A 236 17.38 -9.51 4.82
CA ALA A 236 17.01 -8.32 5.56
C ALA A 236 17.09 -7.04 4.69
N GLY A 237 17.50 -7.14 3.43
CA GLY A 237 17.75 -6.00 2.55
C GLY A 237 16.54 -5.51 1.78
N GLN A 238 15.42 -6.22 1.81
CA GLN A 238 14.26 -5.87 0.99
C GLN A 238 12.93 -6.32 1.59
N VAL A 239 11.86 -5.67 1.14
CA VAL A 239 10.46 -6.09 1.33
C VAL A 239 9.82 -6.31 -0.04
N ARG A 240 8.92 -7.28 -0.17
CA ARG A 240 8.13 -7.49 -1.39
C ARG A 240 6.86 -6.67 -1.33
N ILE A 241 6.44 -6.12 -2.47
CA ILE A 241 5.14 -5.49 -2.62
C ILE A 241 4.37 -6.15 -3.76
N PHE A 242 3.25 -6.79 -3.40
CA PHE A 242 2.34 -7.43 -4.34
C PHE A 242 1.31 -6.44 -4.83
N SER A 243 1.03 -6.45 -6.11
CA SER A 243 0.04 -5.57 -6.72
C SER A 243 -0.68 -6.28 -7.86
N GLU A 244 -2.01 -6.15 -7.93
CA GLU A 244 -2.80 -6.84 -8.94
C GLU A 244 -2.62 -6.27 -10.34
N GLY A 245 -2.92 -7.11 -11.34
CA GLY A 245 -2.99 -6.71 -12.74
C GLY A 245 -4.26 -5.91 -13.11
N PRO A 246 -4.32 -5.45 -14.36
CA PRO A 246 -3.27 -5.54 -15.39
C PRO A 246 -2.01 -4.74 -15.07
N GLU A 247 -0.98 -4.83 -15.91
CA GLU A 247 0.34 -4.22 -15.64
C GLU A 247 0.28 -2.71 -15.34
N ASP A 248 -0.68 -2.01 -15.87
CA ASP A 248 -0.84 -0.57 -15.68
C ASP A 248 -2.00 -0.21 -14.75
N SER A 249 -2.44 -1.17 -13.91
CA SER A 249 -3.49 -0.95 -12.92
C SER A 249 -3.11 0.12 -11.90
N PRO A 250 -4.08 0.75 -11.23
CA PRO A 250 -3.82 1.66 -10.11
C PRO A 250 -3.02 0.99 -8.98
N SER A 251 -3.22 -0.31 -8.69
CA SER A 251 -2.43 -1.04 -7.70
C SER A 251 -0.94 -1.11 -8.07
N ARG A 252 -0.62 -1.30 -9.37
CA ARG A 252 0.78 -1.22 -9.85
C ARG A 252 1.39 0.16 -9.62
N GLN A 253 0.60 1.23 -9.77
CA GLN A 253 1.11 2.59 -9.53
C GLN A 253 1.39 2.83 -8.06
N ILE A 254 0.58 2.29 -7.13
CA ILE A 254 0.89 2.35 -5.71
C ILE A 254 2.22 1.62 -5.43
N ALA A 255 2.41 0.43 -5.97
CA ALA A 255 3.64 -0.34 -5.74
C ALA A 255 4.90 0.40 -6.25
N ARG A 256 4.85 0.98 -7.46
CA ARG A 256 5.93 1.83 -8.01
C ARG A 256 6.17 3.07 -7.15
N TYR A 257 5.09 3.70 -6.69
CA TYR A 257 5.17 4.86 -5.81
C TYR A 257 5.87 4.52 -4.48
N VAL A 258 5.46 3.45 -3.81
CA VAL A 258 6.08 2.99 -2.55
C VAL A 258 7.57 2.71 -2.75
N ARG A 259 7.94 1.99 -3.83
CA ARG A 259 9.34 1.73 -4.18
C ARG A 259 10.14 3.03 -4.36
N ARG A 260 9.57 4.01 -5.05
CA ARG A 260 10.20 5.31 -5.29
C ARG A 260 10.40 6.09 -3.99
N GLN A 261 9.42 6.12 -3.09
CA GLN A 261 9.55 6.78 -1.79
C GLN A 261 10.53 6.03 -0.87
N ALA A 262 10.52 4.71 -0.88
CA ALA A 262 11.51 3.91 -0.13
C ALA A 262 12.93 4.23 -0.55
N ALA A 263 13.21 4.32 -1.85
CA ALA A 263 14.53 4.67 -2.36
C ALA A 263 15.01 6.07 -1.90
N ARG A 264 14.07 7.02 -1.69
CA ARG A 264 14.37 8.37 -1.21
C ARG A 264 14.62 8.43 0.29
N TYR A 265 13.75 7.81 1.10
CA TYR A 265 13.71 8.02 2.55
C TYR A 265 14.25 6.85 3.37
N GLN A 266 14.40 5.66 2.79
CA GLN A 266 14.97 4.48 3.42
C GLN A 266 15.99 3.82 2.48
N PRO A 267 17.05 4.54 2.04
CA PRO A 267 18.07 3.97 1.15
C PRO A 267 18.73 2.76 1.80
N GLY A 268 19.05 1.74 1.00
CA GLY A 268 19.61 0.47 1.50
C GLY A 268 18.57 -0.57 1.93
N HIS A 269 17.25 -0.25 1.84
CA HIS A 269 16.18 -1.23 2.00
C HIS A 269 15.28 -1.23 0.77
N ALA A 270 15.43 -2.23 -0.08
CA ALA A 270 14.75 -2.28 -1.37
C ALA A 270 13.27 -2.65 -1.24
N VAL A 271 12.45 -2.15 -2.15
CA VAL A 271 11.07 -2.62 -2.36
C VAL A 271 11.03 -3.39 -3.68
N THR A 272 10.82 -4.70 -3.60
CA THR A 272 10.73 -5.57 -4.77
C THR A 272 9.29 -5.63 -5.29
N LEU A 273 9.09 -5.17 -6.53
CA LEU A 273 7.79 -5.20 -7.19
C LEU A 273 7.45 -6.63 -7.60
N VAL A 274 6.36 -7.17 -7.07
CA VAL A 274 5.83 -8.49 -7.45
C VAL A 274 4.55 -8.30 -8.25
N ALA A 275 4.62 -8.61 -9.54
CA ALA A 275 3.54 -8.42 -10.51
C ALA A 275 2.43 -9.49 -10.37
N ARG A 276 1.85 -9.61 -9.18
CA ARG A 276 0.78 -10.55 -8.81
C ARG A 276 -0.09 -9.93 -7.72
N ALA A 277 -1.36 -10.27 -7.69
CA ALA A 277 -2.28 -9.82 -6.65
C ALA A 277 -1.81 -10.24 -5.25
N ASP A 278 -1.32 -11.49 -5.10
CA ASP A 278 -0.75 -12.03 -3.86
C ASP A 278 0.12 -13.27 -4.17
N ARG A 279 0.61 -13.93 -3.13
CA ARG A 279 1.24 -15.25 -3.16
C ARG A 279 0.33 -16.27 -3.84
N PHE A 280 0.91 -17.32 -4.41
CA PHE A 280 0.14 -18.32 -5.17
C PHE A 280 -0.92 -19.01 -4.31
N GLY A 281 -2.20 -18.87 -4.69
CA GLY A 281 -3.33 -19.47 -3.99
C GLY A 281 -3.64 -18.86 -2.62
N ARG A 282 -3.11 -17.65 -2.31
CA ARG A 282 -3.36 -16.92 -1.06
C ARG A 282 -3.95 -15.54 -1.33
N GLY A 283 -4.40 -14.89 -0.29
CA GLY A 283 -4.91 -13.53 -0.28
C GLY A 283 -4.53 -12.81 1.01
N GLY A 284 -5.12 -11.66 1.26
CA GLY A 284 -5.00 -10.84 2.44
C GLY A 284 -5.99 -9.69 2.39
N ASP A 285 -5.99 -8.81 3.38
CA ASP A 285 -6.99 -7.73 3.54
C ASP A 285 -7.02 -6.68 2.42
N HIS A 286 -6.01 -6.63 1.55
CA HIS A 286 -6.03 -5.83 0.32
C HIS A 286 -6.98 -6.38 -0.74
N THR A 287 -7.25 -7.70 -0.72
CA THR A 287 -8.07 -8.39 -1.72
C THR A 287 -9.50 -7.85 -1.81
N PRO A 288 -10.26 -7.65 -0.71
CA PRO A 288 -11.59 -7.05 -0.78
C PRO A 288 -11.62 -5.65 -1.39
N PHE A 289 -10.58 -4.83 -1.16
CA PHE A 289 -10.46 -3.52 -1.80
C PHE A 289 -10.33 -3.65 -3.31
N ASN A 290 -9.40 -4.47 -3.78
CA ASN A 290 -9.17 -4.71 -5.21
C ASN A 290 -10.43 -5.25 -5.90
N GLN A 291 -11.14 -6.20 -5.27
CA GLN A 291 -12.41 -6.74 -5.78
C GLN A 291 -13.52 -5.69 -5.92
N GLN A 292 -13.46 -4.60 -5.16
CA GLN A 292 -14.38 -3.47 -5.26
C GLN A 292 -13.85 -2.33 -6.14
N GLY A 293 -12.74 -2.54 -6.85
CA GLY A 293 -12.12 -1.55 -7.73
C GLY A 293 -11.34 -0.46 -7.00
N ILE A 294 -11.00 -0.68 -5.73
CA ILE A 294 -10.18 0.23 -4.92
C ILE A 294 -8.74 -0.27 -4.95
N ALA A 295 -7.81 0.59 -5.38
CA ALA A 295 -6.41 0.22 -5.52
C ALA A 295 -5.77 -0.12 -4.18
N ALA A 296 -5.27 -1.35 -4.04
CA ALA A 296 -4.62 -1.84 -2.85
C ALA A 296 -3.41 -2.70 -3.19
N VAL A 297 -2.42 -2.69 -2.32
CA VAL A 297 -1.20 -3.50 -2.40
C VAL A 297 -0.97 -4.24 -1.09
N ARG A 298 -0.21 -5.34 -1.15
CA ARG A 298 0.26 -6.04 0.03
C ARG A 298 1.78 -5.97 0.14
N LEU A 299 2.28 -5.49 1.27
CA LEU A 299 3.68 -5.64 1.65
C LEU A 299 3.84 -6.96 2.42
N SER A 300 4.93 -7.67 2.15
CA SER A 300 5.28 -8.92 2.84
C SER A 300 6.80 -9.07 2.86
N GLU A 301 7.32 -9.72 3.90
CA GLU A 301 8.76 -9.96 4.05
C GLU A 301 9.38 -10.69 2.85
N ALA A 302 10.69 -10.51 2.65
CA ALA A 302 11.39 -11.06 1.50
C ALA A 302 11.39 -12.60 1.48
N ARG A 303 11.46 -13.23 2.65
CA ARG A 303 11.57 -14.68 2.83
C ARG A 303 10.70 -15.14 3.98
N GLU A 304 9.50 -15.62 3.68
CA GLU A 304 8.55 -16.11 4.68
C GLU A 304 9.04 -17.41 5.35
N ASN A 305 8.85 -17.50 6.66
CA ASN A 305 9.11 -18.70 7.43
C ASN A 305 7.82 -19.53 7.61
N TYR A 306 7.53 -20.39 6.67
CA TYR A 306 6.32 -21.22 6.71
C TYR A 306 6.23 -22.20 7.88
N ALA A 307 7.35 -22.49 8.55
CA ALA A 307 7.33 -23.37 9.73
C ALA A 307 6.75 -22.64 10.96
N ARG A 308 7.00 -21.31 11.06
CA ARG A 308 6.45 -20.49 12.14
C ARG A 308 5.03 -20.02 11.87
N GLN A 309 4.70 -19.76 10.61
CA GLN A 309 3.41 -19.22 10.19
C GLN A 309 2.24 -20.10 10.64
N HIS A 310 1.23 -19.51 11.27
CA HIS A 310 0.07 -20.22 11.84
C HIS A 310 0.47 -21.34 12.84
N SER A 311 1.46 -21.07 13.69
CA SER A 311 1.91 -22.02 14.69
C SER A 311 2.12 -21.35 16.05
N VAL A 312 2.25 -22.15 17.10
CA VAL A 312 2.62 -21.68 18.44
C VAL A 312 4.04 -21.11 18.51
N ASP A 313 4.85 -21.39 17.49
CA ASP A 313 6.23 -20.90 17.37
C ASP A 313 6.31 -19.53 16.66
N ASP A 314 5.18 -18.93 16.25
CA ASP A 314 5.16 -17.56 15.75
C ASP A 314 5.25 -16.56 16.91
N THR A 315 6.42 -16.55 17.53
CA THR A 315 6.74 -15.77 18.74
C THR A 315 7.63 -14.57 18.40
N PRO A 316 7.76 -13.58 19.29
CA PRO A 316 8.57 -12.37 19.07
C PRO A 316 10.03 -12.65 18.68
N GLU A 317 10.61 -13.79 19.06
CA GLU A 317 11.96 -14.21 18.70
C GLU A 317 12.10 -14.50 17.20
N GLY A 318 11.00 -14.70 16.49
CA GLY A 318 10.96 -14.83 15.03
C GLY A 318 10.96 -13.52 14.28
N VAL A 319 10.75 -12.39 14.98
CA VAL A 319 10.68 -11.05 14.39
C VAL A 319 12.02 -10.34 14.54
N ASP A 320 12.53 -9.81 13.43
CA ASP A 320 13.70 -8.93 13.39
C ASP A 320 13.20 -7.48 13.51
N ALA A 321 13.34 -6.89 14.70
CA ALA A 321 12.85 -5.54 14.99
C ALA A 321 13.49 -4.48 14.08
N ALA A 322 14.77 -4.61 13.75
CA ALA A 322 15.44 -3.68 12.85
C ALA A 322 14.91 -3.79 11.42
N TYR A 323 14.63 -5.01 10.94
CA TYR A 323 13.99 -5.24 9.66
C TYR A 323 12.55 -4.67 9.61
N LEU A 324 11.74 -4.98 10.62
CA LEU A 324 10.38 -4.45 10.75
C LEU A 324 10.37 -2.92 10.81
N THR A 325 11.31 -2.31 11.55
CA THR A 325 11.46 -0.86 11.62
C THR A 325 11.71 -0.24 10.25
N ARG A 326 12.51 -0.88 9.38
CA ARG A 326 12.71 -0.43 8.01
C ARG A 326 11.41 -0.52 7.19
N ASN A 327 10.62 -1.56 7.37
CA ASN A 327 9.31 -1.71 6.72
C ASN A 327 8.30 -0.66 7.20
N VAL A 328 8.29 -0.33 8.50
CA VAL A 328 7.51 0.81 9.02
C VAL A 328 7.93 2.12 8.34
N ARG A 329 9.23 2.38 8.24
CA ARG A 329 9.76 3.60 7.59
C ARG A 329 9.38 3.68 6.11
N VAL A 330 9.38 2.57 5.37
CA VAL A 330 8.88 2.50 3.98
C VAL A 330 7.42 2.93 3.89
N ASN A 331 6.56 2.39 4.77
CA ASN A 331 5.16 2.77 4.83
C ASN A 331 4.97 4.25 5.17
N VAL A 332 5.64 4.73 6.22
CA VAL A 332 5.56 6.13 6.69
C VAL A 332 6.00 7.10 5.60
N ALA A 333 7.10 6.79 4.87
CA ALA A 333 7.57 7.61 3.76
C ALA A 333 6.53 7.74 2.65
N ALA A 334 5.93 6.61 2.25
CA ALA A 334 4.91 6.59 1.21
C ALA A 334 3.63 7.31 1.66
N LEU A 335 3.15 7.04 2.88
CA LEU A 335 1.94 7.66 3.44
C LEU A 335 2.09 9.18 3.58
N ALA A 336 3.19 9.65 4.20
CA ALA A 336 3.43 11.08 4.39
C ALA A 336 3.54 11.82 3.06
N SER A 337 4.33 11.29 2.13
CA SER A 337 4.54 11.93 0.82
C SER A 337 3.24 11.99 0.02
N LEU A 338 2.47 10.88 -0.01
CA LEU A 338 1.21 10.83 -0.77
C LEU A 338 0.11 11.68 -0.13
N ALA A 339 0.09 11.76 1.21
CA ALA A 339 -0.89 12.57 1.92
C ALA A 339 -0.63 14.08 1.79
N LEU A 340 0.60 14.50 1.49
CA LEU A 340 0.96 15.89 1.18
C LEU A 340 0.75 16.26 -0.30
N ALA A 341 0.61 15.26 -1.16
CA ALA A 341 0.46 15.45 -2.60
C ALA A 341 -0.96 15.87 -3.01
N PRO A 342 -1.13 16.58 -4.14
CA PRO A 342 -2.44 16.80 -4.72
C PRO A 342 -3.08 15.49 -5.23
N SER A 343 -4.32 15.55 -5.73
CA SER A 343 -4.97 14.40 -6.38
C SER A 343 -4.22 13.99 -7.65
N ALA A 344 -4.33 12.72 -8.03
CA ALA A 344 -3.89 12.27 -9.35
C ALA A 344 -4.72 12.92 -10.47
N PRO A 345 -4.10 13.32 -11.60
CA PRO A 345 -4.81 13.94 -12.72
C PRO A 345 -5.71 12.94 -13.45
N ARG A 346 -6.83 13.40 -13.99
CA ARG A 346 -7.65 12.60 -14.90
C ARG A 346 -7.09 12.70 -16.32
N VAL A 347 -6.72 11.56 -16.91
CA VAL A 347 -6.07 11.43 -18.22
C VAL A 347 -7.03 10.97 -19.32
N THR A 348 -8.31 10.81 -18.99
CA THR A 348 -9.37 10.42 -19.94
C THR A 348 -10.30 11.59 -20.20
N ASP A 349 -11.01 11.53 -21.33
CA ASP A 349 -12.17 12.36 -21.58
C ASP A 349 -13.39 11.89 -20.77
N ASP A 350 -14.56 12.44 -21.05
CA ASP A 350 -15.81 12.12 -20.35
C ASP A 350 -16.38 10.74 -20.74
N ASP A 351 -15.95 10.18 -21.88
CA ASP A 351 -16.30 8.85 -22.36
C ASP A 351 -15.31 7.78 -21.85
N GLY A 352 -14.29 8.17 -21.06
CA GLY A 352 -13.27 7.29 -20.52
C GLY A 352 -12.15 6.95 -21.51
N VAL A 353 -12.08 7.64 -22.67
CA VAL A 353 -11.03 7.44 -23.65
C VAL A 353 -9.76 8.19 -23.24
N PRO A 354 -8.57 7.54 -23.25
CA PRO A 354 -7.31 8.21 -22.93
C PRO A 354 -7.01 9.36 -23.88
N ARG A 355 -6.61 10.49 -23.31
CA ARG A 355 -6.23 11.70 -24.07
C ARG A 355 -4.76 11.61 -24.50
N LEU A 356 -4.43 10.57 -25.27
CA LEU A 356 -3.11 10.26 -25.81
C LEU A 356 -3.20 10.05 -27.32
N THR A 357 -2.36 10.75 -28.09
CA THR A 357 -2.31 10.64 -29.55
C THR A 357 -0.88 10.58 -30.07
N ARG A 358 -0.71 10.16 -31.35
CA ARG A 358 0.61 10.10 -32.03
C ARG A 358 1.15 11.44 -32.49
N GLY A 359 0.42 12.52 -32.29
CA GLY A 359 0.78 13.82 -32.83
C GLY A 359 0.74 13.87 -34.37
N ALA A 360 1.09 15.03 -34.94
CA ALA A 360 1.09 15.25 -36.38
C ALA A 360 2.18 14.46 -37.10
N SER A 361 3.29 14.16 -36.44
CA SER A 361 4.41 13.37 -36.97
C SER A 361 4.07 11.88 -37.13
N GLY A 362 3.12 11.38 -36.34
CA GLY A 362 2.84 9.95 -36.20
C GLY A 362 3.78 9.22 -35.23
N TYR A 363 4.83 9.88 -34.74
CA TYR A 363 5.90 9.29 -33.94
C TYR A 363 6.12 9.98 -32.59
N ASP A 364 5.27 10.93 -32.20
CA ASP A 364 5.36 11.66 -30.95
C ASP A 364 4.24 11.20 -30.00
N ALA A 365 4.52 11.15 -28.69
CA ALA A 365 3.45 10.99 -27.72
C ALA A 365 2.92 12.36 -27.32
N GLN A 366 1.69 12.69 -27.73
CA GLN A 366 0.95 13.87 -27.28
C GLN A 366 -0.02 13.48 -26.17
N LEU A 367 0.18 14.08 -25.00
CA LEU A 367 -0.58 13.81 -23.79
C LEU A 367 -1.41 15.03 -23.41
N ALA A 368 -2.61 14.80 -22.91
CA ALA A 368 -3.41 15.82 -22.24
C ALA A 368 -4.09 15.24 -21.00
N TRP A 369 -4.35 16.10 -20.00
CA TRP A 369 -4.98 15.74 -18.74
C TRP A 369 -5.85 16.87 -18.21
N ALA A 370 -6.71 16.56 -17.24
CA ALA A 370 -7.50 17.57 -16.55
C ALA A 370 -6.63 18.34 -15.53
N PRO A 371 -6.83 19.65 -15.36
CA PRO A 371 -6.12 20.41 -14.33
C PRO A 371 -6.46 19.88 -12.93
N VAL A 372 -5.47 19.88 -12.04
CA VAL A 372 -5.62 19.43 -10.66
C VAL A 372 -5.50 20.62 -9.71
N ALA A 373 -6.49 20.79 -8.84
CA ALA A 373 -6.45 21.83 -7.81
C ALA A 373 -5.26 21.63 -6.87
N GLY A 374 -4.51 22.72 -6.61
CA GLY A 374 -3.32 22.67 -5.76
C GLY A 374 -2.05 22.13 -6.45
N ALA A 375 -2.11 21.73 -7.72
CA ALA A 375 -0.91 21.36 -8.47
C ALA A 375 -0.11 22.63 -8.85
N ALA A 376 1.19 22.62 -8.56
CA ALA A 376 2.15 23.63 -9.01
C ALA A 376 2.78 23.27 -10.37
N GLY A 377 2.69 22.01 -10.76
CA GLY A 377 3.19 21.47 -12.03
C GLY A 377 2.83 20.00 -12.15
N TYR A 378 3.42 19.37 -13.14
CA TYR A 378 3.19 17.94 -13.40
C TYR A 378 4.51 17.27 -13.75
N ARG A 379 4.55 15.93 -13.55
CA ARG A 379 5.64 15.08 -13.98
C ARG A 379 5.09 14.02 -14.92
N VAL A 380 5.66 13.91 -16.10
CA VAL A 380 5.33 12.90 -17.11
C VAL A 380 6.34 11.78 -16.99
N PHE A 381 5.84 10.55 -16.98
CA PHE A 381 6.62 9.33 -16.90
C PHE A 381 6.39 8.50 -18.15
N TRP A 382 7.43 7.78 -18.60
CA TRP A 382 7.24 6.73 -19.61
C TRP A 382 8.23 5.60 -19.41
N ARG A 383 7.87 4.45 -19.92
CA ARG A 383 8.65 3.23 -19.94
C ARG A 383 8.32 2.41 -21.16
N HIS A 384 9.21 1.54 -21.60
CA HIS A 384 8.86 0.54 -22.58
C HIS A 384 7.80 -0.42 -22.01
N ALA A 385 6.88 -0.89 -22.86
CA ALA A 385 5.75 -1.72 -22.43
C ALA A 385 6.18 -3.05 -21.77
N TRP A 386 7.39 -3.53 -22.06
CA TRP A 386 7.98 -4.75 -21.48
C TRP A 386 8.83 -4.52 -20.23
N VAL A 387 8.99 -3.29 -19.75
CA VAL A 387 9.76 -2.95 -18.55
C VAL A 387 8.80 -2.72 -17.39
N PRO A 388 9.04 -3.29 -16.18
CA PRO A 388 8.06 -3.25 -15.09
C PRO A 388 7.99 -1.92 -14.34
N ASP A 389 9.00 -1.04 -14.46
CA ASP A 389 9.07 0.24 -13.73
C ASP A 389 9.36 1.42 -14.67
N TRP A 390 9.08 2.64 -14.20
CA TRP A 390 9.33 3.86 -14.95
C TRP A 390 10.81 4.03 -15.26
N GLU A 391 11.14 4.22 -16.54
CA GLU A 391 12.53 4.38 -17.02
C GLU A 391 12.89 5.86 -17.21
N HIS A 392 11.89 6.67 -17.54
CA HIS A 392 12.07 8.07 -17.89
C HIS A 392 11.06 8.95 -17.19
N GLU A 393 11.47 10.18 -16.90
CA GLU A 393 10.60 11.21 -16.37
C GLU A 393 11.01 12.60 -16.83
N VAL A 394 10.04 13.48 -16.96
CA VAL A 394 10.27 14.91 -17.24
C VAL A 394 9.29 15.74 -16.41
N THR A 395 9.80 16.78 -15.77
CA THR A 395 8.96 17.76 -15.08
C THR A 395 8.49 18.80 -16.11
N VAL A 396 7.18 19.02 -16.14
CA VAL A 396 6.53 20.07 -16.91
C VAL A 396 5.87 21.08 -15.96
N GLY A 397 5.77 22.32 -16.39
CA GLY A 397 5.19 23.37 -15.56
C GLY A 397 3.68 23.20 -15.32
N SER A 398 3.00 24.27 -14.96
CA SER A 398 1.55 24.30 -14.77
C SER A 398 0.83 24.29 -16.14
N VAL A 399 0.93 23.17 -16.84
CA VAL A 399 0.33 22.93 -18.16
C VAL A 399 -0.61 21.72 -18.06
N THR A 400 -1.52 21.57 -19.04
CA THR A 400 -2.46 20.43 -19.08
C THR A 400 -2.25 19.56 -20.32
N GLU A 401 -1.15 19.76 -21.00
CA GLU A 401 -0.72 18.97 -22.15
C GLU A 401 0.80 18.95 -22.27
N ALA A 402 1.34 17.92 -22.89
CA ALA A 402 2.76 17.81 -23.21
C ALA A 402 2.95 16.95 -24.46
N THR A 403 4.08 17.18 -25.14
CA THR A 403 4.51 16.33 -26.24
C THR A 403 5.88 15.74 -25.89
N LEU A 404 6.03 14.43 -26.07
CA LEU A 404 7.31 13.72 -25.99
C LEU A 404 7.75 13.42 -27.43
N PRO A 405 8.69 14.22 -28.00
CA PRO A 405 9.12 14.03 -29.37
C PRO A 405 9.86 12.71 -29.57
N GLY A 406 9.55 11.99 -30.64
CA GLY A 406 10.19 10.72 -30.99
C GLY A 406 9.82 9.55 -30.08
N VAL A 407 8.80 9.68 -29.22
CA VAL A 407 8.30 8.60 -28.36
C VAL A 407 7.08 7.96 -29.00
N SER A 408 7.24 6.74 -29.53
CA SER A 408 6.15 5.96 -30.14
C SER A 408 5.23 5.43 -29.05
N ILE A 409 3.94 5.82 -29.11
CA ILE A 409 2.95 5.36 -28.13
C ILE A 409 2.59 3.87 -28.25
N ASP A 410 3.02 3.21 -29.32
CA ASP A 410 2.79 1.77 -29.52
C ASP A 410 3.77 0.91 -28.71
N ASP A 411 4.94 1.47 -28.36
CA ASP A 411 6.02 0.75 -27.67
C ASP A 411 6.15 1.12 -26.20
N VAL A 412 5.49 2.19 -25.78
CA VAL A 412 5.63 2.72 -24.41
C VAL A 412 4.31 2.77 -23.66
N VAL A 413 4.43 2.74 -22.35
CA VAL A 413 3.40 3.14 -21.42
C VAL A 413 3.73 4.52 -20.89
N VAL A 414 2.76 5.41 -20.91
CA VAL A 414 2.92 6.81 -20.48
C VAL A 414 1.98 7.10 -19.32
N GLY A 415 2.43 7.94 -18.40
CA GLY A 415 1.63 8.39 -17.28
C GLY A 415 1.98 9.79 -16.83
N VAL A 416 1.10 10.41 -16.04
CA VAL A 416 1.30 11.76 -15.50
C VAL A 416 0.92 11.80 -14.01
N ALA A 417 1.72 12.49 -13.21
CA ALA A 417 1.43 12.80 -11.82
C ALA A 417 1.35 14.32 -11.62
N ALA A 418 0.47 14.77 -10.74
CA ALA A 418 0.44 16.16 -10.31
C ALA A 418 1.48 16.38 -9.21
N VAL A 419 2.17 17.52 -9.25
CA VAL A 419 3.18 17.91 -8.27
C VAL A 419 2.68 19.12 -7.49
N GLY A 420 2.63 19.01 -6.18
CA GLY A 420 2.24 20.10 -5.28
C GLY A 420 3.34 21.16 -5.11
N PRO A 421 3.02 22.30 -4.45
CA PRO A 421 3.98 23.40 -4.22
C PRO A 421 5.22 22.97 -3.42
N THR A 422 5.12 21.94 -2.62
CA THR A 422 6.22 21.36 -1.82
C THR A 422 6.97 20.25 -2.52
N GLY A 423 6.67 19.97 -3.81
CA GLY A 423 7.33 18.92 -4.59
C GLY A 423 6.77 17.50 -4.42
N HIS A 424 5.76 17.31 -3.56
CA HIS A 424 5.13 16.00 -3.40
C HIS A 424 4.27 15.63 -4.62
N GLU A 425 4.43 14.41 -5.08
CA GLU A 425 3.79 13.89 -6.28
C GLU A 425 2.57 13.03 -5.92
N SER A 426 1.50 13.17 -6.69
CA SER A 426 0.37 12.22 -6.66
C SER A 426 0.78 10.84 -7.16
N LEU A 427 -0.12 9.87 -7.04
CA LEU A 427 -0.02 8.65 -7.84
C LEU A 427 -0.04 9.01 -9.32
N THR A 428 0.65 8.20 -10.13
CA THR A 428 0.70 8.37 -11.57
C THR A 428 -0.60 7.86 -12.20
N SER A 429 -1.27 8.71 -12.96
CA SER A 429 -2.38 8.30 -13.82
C SER A 429 -1.83 7.84 -15.16
N VAL A 430 -2.13 6.60 -15.53
CA VAL A 430 -1.62 5.95 -16.75
C VAL A 430 -2.64 6.03 -17.86
N TYR A 431 -2.18 6.28 -19.10
CA TYR A 431 -3.01 6.28 -20.30
C TYR A 431 -3.23 4.85 -20.78
N VAL A 432 -4.32 4.23 -20.36
CA VAL A 432 -4.68 2.85 -20.70
C VAL A 432 -5.93 2.84 -21.56
N MET A 433 -5.85 2.21 -22.74
CA MET A 433 -7.03 2.01 -23.56
C MET A 433 -7.99 1.02 -22.91
N PRO A 434 -9.29 1.33 -22.84
CA PRO A 434 -10.27 0.37 -22.36
C PRO A 434 -10.32 -0.84 -23.29
N GLU A 435 -10.67 -2.00 -22.74
CA GLU A 435 -10.83 -3.23 -23.51
C GLU A 435 -11.82 -3.03 -24.68
N ARG A 436 -11.42 -3.46 -25.86
CA ARG A 436 -12.30 -3.43 -27.03
C ARG A 436 -13.39 -4.48 -26.87
N LYS A 437 -14.63 -4.04 -26.74
CA LYS A 437 -15.79 -4.92 -26.87
C LYS A 437 -15.97 -5.27 -28.34
N LEU A 438 -15.93 -6.55 -28.69
CA LEU A 438 -16.27 -7.01 -30.02
C LEU A 438 -17.74 -6.69 -30.30
N LYS A 439 -18.03 -6.09 -31.45
CA LYS A 439 -19.41 -5.92 -31.89
C LYS A 439 -20.00 -7.30 -32.21
N GLU A 440 -21.19 -7.58 -31.65
CA GLU A 440 -21.95 -8.75 -32.08
C GLU A 440 -22.23 -8.65 -33.59
N ILE A 441 -21.69 -9.61 -34.35
CA ILE A 441 -22.02 -9.75 -35.75
C ILE A 441 -23.27 -10.63 -35.82
N ARG A 442 -24.39 -10.03 -36.16
CA ARG A 442 -25.61 -10.81 -36.42
C ARG A 442 -25.47 -11.47 -37.79
N THR A 443 -25.40 -12.79 -37.81
CA THR A 443 -25.60 -13.57 -39.02
C THR A 443 -27.09 -13.58 -39.39
N ARG A 444 -27.38 -13.43 -40.67
CA ARG A 444 -28.76 -13.56 -41.19
C ARG A 444 -29.13 -15.03 -41.29
#